data_2fdcc2b3579fc2d88a450db8276d745c
#
_entry.id   2fdcc2b3579fc2d88a450db8276d745c
#
_cell.length_a   1.000
_cell.length_b   1.000
_cell.length_c   1.000
_cell.angle_alpha   90.00
_cell.angle_beta   90.00
_cell.angle_gamma   90.00
#
_symmetry.space_group_name_H-M   'P 1'
#
loop_
_entity.id
_entity.type
_entity.pdbx_description
1 polymer ?
#
loop_
_entity_poly.entity_id
_entity_poly.type
_entity_poly.pdbx_seq_one_letter_code
_entity_poly.pdbx_strand_id
1 'polypeptide(L)'
;EALTNIDSSIVVIVDDIDRLDKVEVREIFKLVRLTANFPNVIYLLSFDRIRVENALTEDGVPGRAYLEKIVQNGFEIPVIPRKVLTREVAQALDSALEQVNVRLDREVWDNTLLNIVVPAIKNMRDVRRLAMAVRSTAAALTDSVEVSDIVALETMRLFLPDAFWYLVAYQLPEGNSKINANEIRGKDEKEINISQALSNVPQDEAIIDAFLRITLPTSSYYDPGMFSADIGRPDEYLRKRRVAYSEVMKVYLEQVLPDQLIAFANAERIYQLTDDSTALAHEFNAIADDELEDVISDLGRFAGEYSEAGLINVTVEILGAMTRLPRHDDRSVFMPEARFNVTYVIDKILEQYQRNGGAVEAAVDAIIPRLRSISARLELILLIGYVPDTGRRLVSEAYAQQLQEQYEQGVAAMPIE
;
A
#
# COMPACT_ATOMS: atom_id res chain seq x y z
N GLU A 1 -25.19 5.63 -61.39
CA GLU A 1 -24.41 6.40 -62.40
C GLU A 1 -23.29 7.24 -61.79
N ALA A 2 -23.51 8.00 -60.67
CA ALA A 2 -22.44 8.79 -60.08
C ALA A 2 -21.27 7.93 -59.52
N LEU A 3 -21.57 6.82 -58.86
CA LEU A 3 -20.57 5.89 -58.31
C LEU A 3 -19.81 5.06 -59.36
N THR A 4 -20.40 4.88 -60.53
CA THR A 4 -19.77 4.14 -61.63
C THR A 4 -18.64 4.93 -62.31
N ASN A 5 -18.66 6.28 -62.16
CA ASN A 5 -17.69 7.19 -62.78
C ASN A 5 -16.52 7.53 -61.82
N ILE A 6 -16.45 6.89 -60.64
CA ILE A 6 -15.37 7.11 -59.66
C ILE A 6 -14.30 6.06 -59.96
N ASP A 7 -13.07 6.49 -60.25
CA ASP A 7 -11.91 5.63 -60.52
C ASP A 7 -11.31 4.93 -59.28
N SER A 8 -11.84 5.26 -58.08
CA SER A 8 -11.35 4.69 -56.80
C SER A 8 -12.49 4.07 -55.99
N SER A 9 -12.16 3.03 -55.22
CA SER A 9 -13.13 2.39 -54.32
C SER A 9 -13.40 3.28 -53.10
N ILE A 10 -14.68 3.37 -52.74
CA ILE A 10 -15.14 4.02 -51.49
C ILE A 10 -15.22 2.94 -50.42
N VAL A 11 -14.46 3.10 -49.33
CA VAL A 11 -14.54 2.20 -48.18
C VAL A 11 -15.43 2.83 -47.12
N VAL A 12 -16.50 2.16 -46.73
CA VAL A 12 -17.40 2.54 -45.69
C VAL A 12 -17.10 1.69 -44.46
N ILE A 13 -16.60 2.31 -43.41
CA ILE A 13 -16.26 1.63 -42.16
C ILE A 13 -17.43 1.83 -41.18
N VAL A 14 -18.00 0.71 -40.68
CA VAL A 14 -19.02 0.68 -39.66
C VAL A 14 -18.49 -0.11 -38.48
N ASP A 15 -18.22 0.59 -37.38
CA ASP A 15 -17.65 0.01 -36.16
C ASP A 15 -18.70 -0.04 -35.04
N ASP A 16 -18.44 -0.84 -34.00
CA ASP A 16 -19.25 -0.95 -32.78
C ASP A 16 -20.73 -1.36 -33.03
N ILE A 17 -21.01 -2.14 -34.08
CA ILE A 17 -22.38 -2.60 -34.43
C ILE A 17 -23.00 -3.42 -33.27
N ASP A 18 -22.17 -4.13 -32.49
CA ASP A 18 -22.60 -4.95 -31.37
C ASP A 18 -23.01 -4.14 -30.12
N ARG A 19 -22.88 -2.80 -30.14
CA ARG A 19 -23.38 -1.89 -29.07
C ARG A 19 -24.80 -1.42 -29.33
N LEU A 20 -25.30 -1.63 -30.52
CA LEU A 20 -26.64 -1.25 -30.93
C LEU A 20 -27.68 -2.25 -30.38
N ASP A 21 -28.93 -1.80 -30.28
CA ASP A 21 -30.02 -2.70 -29.96
C ASP A 21 -30.35 -3.66 -31.10
N LYS A 22 -31.20 -4.68 -30.84
CA LYS A 22 -31.55 -5.70 -31.84
C LYS A 22 -32.20 -5.14 -33.08
N VAL A 23 -32.98 -4.07 -32.96
CA VAL A 23 -33.69 -3.42 -34.06
C VAL A 23 -32.69 -2.65 -34.92
N GLU A 24 -31.84 -1.86 -34.29
CA GLU A 24 -30.82 -1.07 -34.96
C GLU A 24 -29.79 -1.96 -35.68
N VAL A 25 -29.34 -3.05 -35.06
CA VAL A 25 -28.43 -4.05 -35.69
C VAL A 25 -29.08 -4.56 -36.99
N ARG A 26 -30.37 -4.90 -36.95
CA ARG A 26 -31.10 -5.39 -38.15
C ARG A 26 -31.20 -4.33 -39.23
N GLU A 27 -31.46 -3.08 -38.83
CA GLU A 27 -31.54 -1.97 -39.79
C GLU A 27 -30.20 -1.72 -40.48
N ILE A 28 -29.09 -1.73 -39.77
CA ILE A 28 -27.75 -1.60 -40.34
C ILE A 28 -27.49 -2.72 -41.34
N PHE A 29 -27.76 -3.97 -40.97
CA PHE A 29 -27.53 -5.11 -41.90
C PHE A 29 -28.48 -5.11 -43.11
N LYS A 30 -29.72 -4.60 -42.95
CA LYS A 30 -30.61 -4.36 -44.06
C LYS A 30 -30.08 -3.28 -45.00
N LEU A 31 -29.57 -2.17 -44.46
CA LEU A 31 -28.97 -1.08 -45.25
C LEU A 31 -27.74 -1.61 -46.02
N VAL A 32 -26.81 -2.29 -45.36
CA VAL A 32 -25.63 -2.89 -45.97
C VAL A 32 -26.06 -3.83 -47.11
N ARG A 33 -27.02 -4.71 -46.89
CA ARG A 33 -27.53 -5.61 -47.91
C ARG A 33 -28.10 -4.89 -49.13
N LEU A 34 -28.82 -3.78 -48.91
CA LEU A 34 -29.44 -3.02 -50.02
C LEU A 34 -28.38 -2.25 -50.84
N THR A 35 -27.30 -1.81 -50.18
CA THR A 35 -26.28 -0.97 -50.79
C THR A 35 -24.99 -1.75 -51.16
N ALA A 36 -24.90 -3.04 -50.81
CA ALA A 36 -23.73 -3.89 -51.08
C ALA A 36 -23.45 -4.06 -52.58
N ASN A 37 -24.45 -3.88 -53.47
CA ASN A 37 -24.30 -3.97 -54.90
C ASN A 37 -23.95 -2.64 -55.59
N PHE A 38 -23.70 -1.58 -54.83
CA PHE A 38 -23.26 -0.32 -55.41
C PHE A 38 -21.85 -0.46 -56.01
N PRO A 39 -21.59 0.01 -57.22
CA PRO A 39 -20.28 -0.07 -57.83
C PRO A 39 -19.28 0.72 -57.03
N ASN A 40 -18.07 0.21 -56.88
CA ASN A 40 -16.94 0.84 -56.19
C ASN A 40 -17.17 1.14 -54.69
N VAL A 41 -18.13 0.46 -54.02
CA VAL A 41 -18.36 0.61 -52.57
C VAL A 41 -17.98 -0.70 -51.85
N ILE A 42 -17.13 -0.59 -50.84
CA ILE A 42 -16.70 -1.69 -49.96
C ILE A 42 -17.13 -1.36 -48.56
N TYR A 43 -17.83 -2.28 -47.89
CA TYR A 43 -18.19 -2.15 -46.47
C TYR A 43 -17.18 -2.93 -45.62
N LEU A 44 -16.58 -2.27 -44.64
CA LEU A 44 -15.78 -2.87 -43.57
C LEU A 44 -16.59 -2.80 -42.27
N LEU A 45 -17.11 -3.95 -41.82
CA LEU A 45 -17.96 -4.05 -40.65
C LEU A 45 -17.16 -4.64 -39.48
N SER A 46 -17.12 -3.96 -38.34
CA SER A 46 -16.47 -4.42 -37.11
C SER A 46 -17.53 -4.69 -36.04
N PHE A 47 -17.55 -5.92 -35.53
CA PHE A 47 -18.55 -6.33 -34.52
C PHE A 47 -18.16 -7.64 -33.83
N ASP A 48 -18.72 -7.84 -32.59
CA ASP A 48 -18.73 -9.15 -31.96
C ASP A 48 -19.71 -10.09 -32.66
N ARG A 49 -19.19 -11.14 -33.23
CA ARG A 49 -19.96 -12.08 -34.04
C ARG A 49 -21.10 -12.73 -33.29
N ILE A 50 -20.84 -13.17 -32.02
CA ILE A 50 -21.85 -13.86 -31.20
C ILE A 50 -23.00 -12.94 -30.89
N ARG A 51 -22.70 -11.69 -30.49
CA ARG A 51 -23.72 -10.67 -30.15
C ARG A 51 -24.58 -10.33 -31.34
N VAL A 52 -23.99 -10.13 -32.51
CA VAL A 52 -24.72 -9.80 -33.72
C VAL A 52 -25.54 -11.01 -34.25
N GLU A 53 -25.01 -12.24 -34.21
CA GLU A 53 -25.77 -13.45 -34.55
C GLU A 53 -27.01 -13.58 -33.63
N ASN A 54 -26.86 -13.33 -32.31
CA ASN A 54 -28.00 -13.34 -31.38
C ASN A 54 -29.01 -12.22 -31.67
N ALA A 55 -28.56 -11.01 -32.01
CA ALA A 55 -29.44 -9.90 -32.36
C ALA A 55 -30.23 -10.14 -33.69
N LEU A 56 -29.61 -10.82 -34.64
CA LEU A 56 -30.21 -11.14 -35.96
C LEU A 56 -31.10 -12.39 -35.93
N THR A 57 -31.02 -13.22 -34.91
CA THR A 57 -31.89 -14.40 -34.75
C THR A 57 -33.36 -14.00 -34.61
N GLU A 58 -34.26 -14.51 -35.48
CA GLU A 58 -35.68 -14.19 -35.48
C GLU A 58 -36.48 -15.40 -36.03
N ASP A 59 -37.66 -15.64 -35.47
CA ASP A 59 -38.64 -16.62 -35.91
C ASP A 59 -38.08 -18.01 -36.24
N GLY A 60 -37.08 -18.47 -35.46
CA GLY A 60 -36.44 -19.76 -35.67
C GLY A 60 -35.34 -19.78 -36.74
N VAL A 61 -35.08 -18.65 -37.40
CA VAL A 61 -33.95 -18.50 -38.33
C VAL A 61 -32.72 -18.05 -37.59
N PRO A 62 -31.61 -18.85 -37.59
CA PRO A 62 -30.39 -18.46 -36.93
C PRO A 62 -29.78 -17.20 -37.56
N GLY A 63 -29.38 -16.21 -36.73
CA GLY A 63 -28.74 -14.98 -37.20
C GLY A 63 -27.46 -15.22 -38.01
N ARG A 64 -26.77 -16.33 -37.77
CA ARG A 64 -25.63 -16.79 -38.55
C ARG A 64 -26.00 -16.97 -40.03
N ALA A 65 -27.10 -17.63 -40.34
CA ALA A 65 -27.57 -17.84 -41.69
C ALA A 65 -27.95 -16.53 -42.41
N TYR A 66 -28.34 -15.51 -41.65
CA TYR A 66 -28.58 -14.17 -42.17
C TYR A 66 -27.26 -13.44 -42.46
N LEU A 67 -26.25 -13.51 -41.60
CA LEU A 67 -24.92 -12.90 -41.80
C LEU A 67 -24.22 -13.51 -43.02
N GLU A 68 -24.25 -14.82 -43.23
CA GLU A 68 -23.63 -15.51 -44.35
C GLU A 68 -24.15 -15.05 -45.75
N LYS A 69 -25.34 -14.46 -45.77
CA LYS A 69 -25.92 -13.90 -47.02
C LYS A 69 -25.48 -12.46 -47.29
N ILE A 70 -24.92 -11.77 -46.31
CA ILE A 70 -24.56 -10.34 -46.41
C ILE A 70 -23.04 -10.17 -46.40
N VAL A 71 -22.34 -10.86 -45.49
CA VAL A 71 -20.91 -10.76 -45.30
C VAL A 71 -20.23 -11.76 -46.27
N GLN A 72 -19.54 -11.22 -47.24
CA GLN A 72 -18.84 -12.03 -48.27
C GLN A 72 -17.55 -12.63 -47.75
N ASN A 73 -16.78 -11.85 -46.96
CA ASN A 73 -15.52 -12.26 -46.37
C ASN A 73 -15.50 -11.88 -44.89
N GLY A 74 -15.29 -12.86 -44.02
CA GLY A 74 -15.15 -12.66 -42.58
C GLY A 74 -13.71 -12.92 -42.14
N PHE A 75 -13.15 -11.98 -41.41
CA PHE A 75 -11.83 -12.12 -40.81
C PHE A 75 -11.98 -12.12 -39.29
N GLU A 76 -11.47 -13.13 -38.63
CA GLU A 76 -11.41 -13.16 -37.19
C GLU A 76 -10.09 -12.56 -36.72
N ILE A 77 -10.16 -11.58 -35.81
CA ILE A 77 -8.97 -11.01 -35.17
C ILE A 77 -8.40 -12.08 -34.24
N PRO A 78 -7.16 -12.52 -34.43
CA PRO A 78 -6.59 -13.58 -33.60
C PRO A 78 -6.43 -13.13 -32.18
N VAL A 79 -6.63 -14.06 -31.22
CA VAL A 79 -6.37 -13.83 -29.81
C VAL A 79 -4.89 -13.55 -29.61
N ILE A 80 -4.58 -12.51 -28.84
CA ILE A 80 -3.20 -12.14 -28.55
C ILE A 80 -2.57 -13.24 -27.67
N PRO A 81 -1.40 -13.78 -28.08
CA PRO A 81 -0.72 -14.79 -27.27
C PRO A 81 -0.36 -14.25 -25.87
N ARG A 82 -0.54 -15.08 -24.85
CA ARG A 82 -0.24 -14.70 -23.44
C ARG A 82 1.14 -14.05 -23.29
N LYS A 83 2.17 -14.61 -23.91
CA LYS A 83 3.54 -14.07 -23.86
C LYS A 83 3.64 -12.63 -24.37
N VAL A 84 2.90 -12.31 -25.44
CA VAL A 84 2.85 -10.96 -25.99
C VAL A 84 2.11 -10.05 -25.00
N LEU A 85 0.96 -10.49 -24.50
CA LEU A 85 0.16 -9.74 -23.56
C LEU A 85 0.93 -9.41 -22.27
N THR A 86 1.67 -10.38 -21.72
CA THR A 86 2.54 -10.18 -20.55
C THR A 86 3.58 -9.08 -20.80
N ARG A 87 4.24 -9.11 -21.96
CA ARG A 87 5.22 -8.09 -22.34
C ARG A 87 4.57 -6.70 -22.46
N GLU A 88 3.43 -6.61 -23.11
CA GLU A 88 2.72 -5.34 -23.29
C GLU A 88 2.23 -4.77 -21.96
N VAL A 89 1.79 -5.62 -21.00
CA VAL A 89 1.46 -5.21 -19.62
C VAL A 89 2.68 -4.61 -18.94
N ALA A 90 3.81 -5.32 -18.94
CA ALA A 90 5.04 -4.83 -18.30
C ALA A 90 5.47 -3.48 -18.88
N GLN A 91 5.54 -3.36 -20.22
CA GLN A 91 5.90 -2.10 -20.88
C GLN A 91 4.91 -0.95 -20.60
N ALA A 92 3.62 -1.24 -20.55
CA ALA A 92 2.61 -0.24 -20.25
C ALA A 92 2.69 0.26 -18.80
N LEU A 93 2.99 -0.64 -17.84
CA LEU A 93 3.21 -0.27 -16.44
C LEU A 93 4.51 0.50 -16.25
N ASP A 94 5.61 0.08 -16.88
CA ASP A 94 6.87 0.81 -16.87
C ASP A 94 6.67 2.26 -17.37
N SER A 95 5.98 2.42 -18.52
CA SER A 95 5.68 3.74 -19.06
C SER A 95 4.72 4.56 -18.17
N ALA A 96 3.81 3.90 -17.47
CA ALA A 96 2.89 4.57 -16.55
C ALA A 96 3.61 5.14 -15.32
N LEU A 97 4.68 4.48 -14.88
CA LEU A 97 5.43 4.78 -13.66
C LEU A 97 6.72 5.59 -13.92
N GLU A 98 7.13 5.79 -15.16
CA GLU A 98 8.42 6.41 -15.55
C GLU A 98 8.66 7.81 -14.92
N GLN A 99 7.60 8.58 -14.67
CA GLN A 99 7.69 9.92 -14.11
C GLN A 99 7.24 10.03 -12.65
N VAL A 100 6.99 8.89 -12.01
CA VAL A 100 6.48 8.84 -10.64
C VAL A 100 7.59 8.35 -9.71
N ASN A 101 7.83 9.08 -8.62
CA ASN A 101 8.71 8.58 -7.57
C ASN A 101 7.98 7.48 -6.83
N VAL A 102 8.42 6.23 -6.99
CA VAL A 102 7.75 5.06 -6.41
C VAL A 102 8.72 4.23 -5.59
N ARG A 103 8.22 3.65 -4.51
CA ARG A 103 8.91 2.57 -3.79
C ARG A 103 8.57 1.25 -4.47
N LEU A 104 9.58 0.47 -4.82
CA LEU A 104 9.44 -0.81 -5.50
C LEU A 104 10.22 -1.90 -4.77
N ASP A 105 9.50 -2.88 -4.24
CA ASP A 105 10.07 -4.15 -3.80
C ASP A 105 10.01 -5.16 -4.96
N ARG A 106 11.17 -5.52 -5.51
CA ARG A 106 11.25 -6.37 -6.72
C ARG A 106 10.65 -7.75 -6.53
N GLU A 107 10.78 -8.34 -5.36
CA GLU A 107 10.22 -9.66 -5.08
C GLU A 107 8.70 -9.62 -5.08
N VAL A 108 8.13 -8.60 -4.45
CA VAL A 108 6.68 -8.36 -4.45
C VAL A 108 6.18 -8.04 -5.85
N TRP A 109 6.92 -7.22 -6.61
CA TRP A 109 6.58 -6.84 -7.99
C TRP A 109 6.42 -8.04 -8.91
N ASP A 110 7.44 -8.91 -8.96
CA ASP A 110 7.42 -10.08 -9.83
C ASP A 110 6.24 -11.02 -9.49
N ASN A 111 6.00 -11.24 -8.20
CA ASN A 111 4.87 -12.03 -7.73
C ASN A 111 3.51 -11.39 -8.07
N THR A 112 3.37 -10.08 -7.89
CA THR A 112 2.16 -9.33 -8.26
C THR A 112 1.89 -9.40 -9.75
N LEU A 113 2.90 -9.13 -10.56
CA LEU A 113 2.76 -9.15 -12.02
C LEU A 113 2.32 -10.52 -12.53
N LEU A 114 2.97 -11.59 -12.07
CA LEU A 114 2.74 -12.93 -12.61
C LEU A 114 1.47 -13.61 -12.06
N ASN A 115 1.14 -13.38 -10.80
CA ASN A 115 0.06 -14.11 -10.13
C ASN A 115 -1.25 -13.31 -10.01
N ILE A 116 -1.21 -11.98 -10.10
CA ILE A 116 -2.40 -11.13 -10.00
C ILE A 116 -2.71 -10.46 -11.34
N VAL A 117 -1.76 -9.69 -11.88
CA VAL A 117 -2.01 -8.83 -13.05
C VAL A 117 -2.21 -9.63 -14.32
N VAL A 118 -1.23 -10.45 -14.69
CA VAL A 118 -1.25 -11.22 -15.96
C VAL A 118 -2.46 -12.16 -16.05
N PRO A 119 -2.88 -12.88 -15.00
CA PRO A 119 -4.10 -13.68 -15.04
C PRO A 119 -5.38 -12.86 -15.23
N ALA A 120 -5.47 -11.66 -14.68
CA ALA A 120 -6.65 -10.79 -14.77
C ALA A 120 -6.82 -10.13 -16.14
N ILE A 121 -5.74 -9.90 -16.87
CA ILE A 121 -5.74 -9.21 -18.17
C ILE A 121 -6.13 -10.19 -19.29
N LYS A 122 -7.13 -9.82 -20.11
CA LYS A 122 -7.63 -10.64 -21.23
C LYS A 122 -7.27 -10.07 -22.60
N ASN A 123 -7.08 -8.76 -22.72
CA ASN A 123 -6.89 -8.08 -24.00
C ASN A 123 -6.14 -6.74 -23.84
N MET A 124 -5.78 -6.10 -24.96
CA MET A 124 -5.05 -4.82 -24.96
C MET A 124 -5.86 -3.64 -24.38
N ARG A 125 -7.18 -3.73 -24.36
CA ARG A 125 -8.03 -2.70 -23.71
C ARG A 125 -7.83 -2.76 -22.19
N ASP A 126 -7.73 -3.96 -21.62
CA ASP A 126 -7.47 -4.16 -20.21
C ASP A 126 -6.09 -3.64 -19.81
N VAL A 127 -5.06 -3.90 -20.66
CA VAL A 127 -3.70 -3.35 -20.45
C VAL A 127 -3.73 -1.83 -20.33
N ARG A 128 -4.39 -1.15 -21.29
CA ARG A 128 -4.48 0.31 -21.29
C ARG A 128 -5.26 0.85 -20.09
N ARG A 129 -6.38 0.21 -19.75
CA ARG A 129 -7.19 0.60 -18.59
C ARG A 129 -6.41 0.50 -17.29
N LEU A 130 -5.67 -0.61 -17.10
CA LEU A 130 -4.83 -0.78 -15.93
C LEU A 130 -3.70 0.26 -15.87
N ALA A 131 -2.97 0.44 -16.96
CA ALA A 131 -1.87 1.40 -17.02
C ALA A 131 -2.33 2.84 -16.71
N MET A 132 -3.50 3.25 -17.22
CA MET A 132 -4.09 4.56 -16.93
C MET A 132 -4.48 4.70 -15.46
N ALA A 133 -5.10 3.67 -14.87
CA ALA A 133 -5.51 3.67 -13.47
C ALA A 133 -4.29 3.74 -12.55
N VAL A 134 -3.30 2.87 -12.79
CA VAL A 134 -2.05 2.83 -12.02
C VAL A 134 -1.31 4.17 -12.10
N ARG A 135 -1.18 4.76 -13.30
CA ARG A 135 -0.55 6.07 -13.46
C ARG A 135 -1.23 7.16 -12.63
N SER A 136 -2.56 7.21 -12.66
CA SER A 136 -3.33 8.21 -11.90
C SER A 136 -3.16 8.03 -10.40
N THR A 137 -3.31 6.78 -9.91
CA THR A 137 -3.24 6.45 -8.48
C THR A 137 -1.82 6.62 -7.95
N ALA A 138 -0.81 6.12 -8.67
CA ALA A 138 0.59 6.25 -8.26
C ALA A 138 1.05 7.73 -8.23
N ALA A 139 0.60 8.55 -9.17
CA ALA A 139 0.91 9.98 -9.17
C ALA A 139 0.27 10.73 -7.98
N ALA A 140 -0.91 10.30 -7.54
CA ALA A 140 -1.59 10.90 -6.38
C ALA A 140 -0.96 10.46 -5.04
N LEU A 141 -0.49 9.21 -4.95
CA LEU A 141 0.03 8.62 -3.71
C LEU A 141 1.55 8.78 -3.56
N THR A 142 2.26 9.09 -4.65
CA THR A 142 3.73 9.21 -4.69
C THR A 142 4.43 8.03 -4.02
N ASP A 143 5.28 8.24 -2.98
CA ASP A 143 5.98 7.17 -2.28
C ASP A 143 5.30 6.75 -0.95
N SER A 144 4.05 7.17 -0.75
CA SER A 144 3.27 6.85 0.45
C SER A 144 2.74 5.41 0.48
N VAL A 145 2.65 4.76 -0.69
CA VAL A 145 2.20 3.37 -0.85
C VAL A 145 3.16 2.65 -1.79
N GLU A 146 3.48 1.40 -1.45
CA GLU A 146 4.32 0.55 -2.29
C GLU A 146 3.64 0.27 -3.63
N VAL A 147 4.37 0.40 -4.75
CA VAL A 147 3.78 0.42 -6.10
C VAL A 147 3.20 -0.92 -6.52
N SER A 148 3.77 -2.04 -6.07
CA SER A 148 3.20 -3.37 -6.37
C SER A 148 1.83 -3.54 -5.74
N ASP A 149 1.62 -2.97 -4.56
CA ASP A 149 0.32 -2.96 -3.90
C ASP A 149 -0.68 -2.06 -4.65
N ILE A 150 -0.24 -0.89 -5.14
CA ILE A 150 -1.10 -0.04 -5.99
C ILE A 150 -1.54 -0.82 -7.24
N VAL A 151 -0.61 -1.50 -7.91
CA VAL A 151 -0.92 -2.28 -9.11
C VAL A 151 -1.85 -3.45 -8.81
N ALA A 152 -1.65 -4.15 -7.69
CA ALA A 152 -2.53 -5.23 -7.24
C ALA A 152 -3.94 -4.72 -6.96
N LEU A 153 -4.07 -3.64 -6.19
CA LEU A 153 -5.36 -3.03 -5.83
C LEU A 153 -6.10 -2.51 -7.05
N GLU A 154 -5.43 -1.81 -7.97
CA GLU A 154 -6.03 -1.34 -9.22
C GLU A 154 -6.47 -2.50 -10.12
N THR A 155 -5.70 -3.60 -10.14
CA THR A 155 -6.07 -4.81 -10.87
C THR A 155 -7.35 -5.42 -10.29
N MET A 156 -7.42 -5.57 -8.97
CA MET A 156 -8.62 -6.08 -8.29
C MET A 156 -9.82 -5.17 -8.52
N ARG A 157 -9.65 -3.86 -8.34
CA ARG A 157 -10.71 -2.86 -8.50
C ARG A 157 -11.31 -2.84 -9.91
N LEU A 158 -10.47 -3.01 -10.94
CA LEU A 158 -10.92 -2.93 -12.34
C LEU A 158 -11.51 -4.23 -12.86
N PHE A 159 -11.00 -5.38 -12.44
CA PHE A 159 -11.32 -6.67 -13.04
C PHE A 159 -12.08 -7.62 -12.11
N LEU A 160 -12.00 -7.41 -10.77
CA LEU A 160 -12.72 -8.19 -9.76
C LEU A 160 -13.34 -7.24 -8.70
N PRO A 161 -14.22 -6.30 -9.10
CA PRO A 161 -14.70 -5.24 -8.22
C PRO A 161 -15.45 -5.77 -6.97
N ASP A 162 -16.23 -6.82 -7.09
CA ASP A 162 -16.97 -7.39 -5.96
C ASP A 162 -16.01 -7.96 -4.90
N ALA A 163 -14.97 -8.68 -5.35
CA ALA A 163 -13.93 -9.18 -4.47
C ALA A 163 -13.12 -8.04 -3.83
N PHE A 164 -12.77 -7.02 -4.62
CA PHE A 164 -12.04 -5.85 -4.14
C PHE A 164 -12.74 -5.18 -2.97
N TRP A 165 -14.00 -4.79 -3.12
CA TRP A 165 -14.74 -4.09 -2.07
C TRP A 165 -14.92 -4.93 -0.82
N TYR A 166 -15.14 -6.23 -0.98
CA TYR A 166 -15.26 -7.15 0.14
C TYR A 166 -13.96 -7.26 0.95
N LEU A 167 -12.82 -7.46 0.28
CA LEU A 167 -11.53 -7.63 0.92
C LEU A 167 -11.04 -6.35 1.59
N VAL A 168 -11.23 -5.20 0.92
CA VAL A 168 -10.86 -3.89 1.46
C VAL A 168 -11.68 -3.53 2.70
N ALA A 169 -13.00 -3.76 2.67
CA ALA A 169 -13.87 -3.50 3.81
C ALA A 169 -13.49 -4.33 5.04
N TYR A 170 -12.98 -5.54 4.82
CA TYR A 170 -12.54 -6.40 5.91
C TYR A 170 -11.22 -5.97 6.55
N GLN A 171 -10.33 -5.36 5.78
CA GLN A 171 -9.02 -4.90 6.25
C GLN A 171 -9.09 -3.63 7.10
N LEU A 172 -10.19 -2.88 7.00
CA LEU A 172 -10.36 -1.63 7.75
C LEU A 172 -10.90 -1.90 9.16
N PRO A 173 -10.32 -1.26 10.21
CA PRO A 173 -10.86 -1.33 11.56
C PRO A 173 -12.29 -0.81 11.62
N GLU A 174 -13.15 -1.44 12.44
CA GLU A 174 -14.50 -0.96 12.68
C GLU A 174 -14.47 0.48 13.21
N GLY A 175 -15.18 1.39 12.54
CA GLY A 175 -15.53 2.72 13.05
C GLY A 175 -14.80 3.92 12.46
N ASN A 176 -13.73 3.77 11.68
CA ASN A 176 -12.91 4.93 11.23
C ASN A 176 -12.91 5.19 9.71
N SER A 177 -13.66 4.46 8.92
CA SER A 177 -13.69 4.63 7.46
C SER A 177 -14.93 5.41 7.04
N LYS A 178 -14.77 6.40 6.14
CA LYS A 178 -15.88 7.02 5.37
C LYS A 178 -16.57 6.00 4.47
N ILE A 179 -15.89 4.88 4.20
CA ILE A 179 -16.46 3.70 3.56
C ILE A 179 -17.21 2.95 4.66
N ASN A 180 -18.53 2.92 4.54
CA ASN A 180 -19.38 2.27 5.53
C ASN A 180 -19.21 0.75 5.41
N ALA A 181 -18.21 0.18 6.11
CA ALA A 181 -17.94 -1.25 6.11
C ALA A 181 -19.21 -2.07 6.46
N ASN A 182 -20.11 -1.48 7.27
CA ASN A 182 -21.40 -2.08 7.61
C ASN A 182 -22.41 -2.11 6.43
N GLU A 183 -22.30 -1.19 5.46
CA GLU A 183 -23.12 -1.24 4.24
C GLU A 183 -22.64 -2.35 3.30
N ILE A 184 -21.33 -2.63 3.29
CA ILE A 184 -20.73 -3.68 2.45
C ILE A 184 -20.92 -5.06 3.10
N ARG A 185 -20.78 -5.16 4.43
CA ARG A 185 -20.90 -6.43 5.17
C ARG A 185 -22.33 -6.98 5.24
N GLY A 186 -23.37 -6.18 5.03
CA GLY A 186 -24.75 -6.62 5.26
C GLY A 186 -25.02 -6.92 6.73
N LYS A 187 -26.27 -6.79 7.17
CA LYS A 187 -26.67 -6.89 8.59
C LYS A 187 -26.62 -8.30 9.22
N ASP A 188 -26.19 -9.32 8.49
CA ASP A 188 -26.09 -10.70 9.01
C ASP A 188 -24.62 -11.11 9.11
N GLU A 189 -24.16 -11.27 10.35
CA GLU A 189 -22.86 -11.84 10.77
C GLU A 189 -22.69 -13.34 10.43
N LYS A 190 -23.32 -13.84 9.40
CA LYS A 190 -22.99 -15.18 8.90
C LYS A 190 -21.69 -15.04 8.10
N GLU A 191 -20.67 -15.80 8.53
CA GLU A 191 -19.49 -16.13 7.75
C GLU A 191 -19.88 -16.24 6.27
N ILE A 192 -19.79 -15.13 5.55
CA ILE A 192 -19.88 -15.19 4.10
C ILE A 192 -18.56 -15.85 3.71
N ASN A 193 -18.65 -17.13 3.49
CA ASN A 193 -17.54 -17.91 2.98
C ASN A 193 -17.13 -17.25 1.67
N ILE A 194 -15.95 -16.62 1.63
CA ILE A 194 -15.41 -15.96 0.43
C ILE A 194 -15.53 -16.89 -0.76
N SER A 195 -15.27 -18.19 -0.56
CA SER A 195 -15.47 -19.23 -1.55
C SER A 195 -16.90 -19.24 -2.12
N GLN A 196 -17.92 -18.92 -1.32
CA GLN A 196 -19.31 -18.89 -1.79
C GLN A 196 -19.67 -17.58 -2.54
N ALA A 197 -19.13 -16.45 -2.10
CA ALA A 197 -19.35 -15.16 -2.78
C ALA A 197 -18.56 -15.09 -4.09
N LEU A 198 -17.45 -15.82 -4.21
CA LEU A 198 -16.51 -15.79 -5.31
C LEU A 198 -16.49 -17.06 -6.17
N SER A 199 -17.33 -18.05 -5.88
CA SER A 199 -17.32 -19.40 -6.48
C SER A 199 -17.73 -19.49 -7.95
N ASN A 200 -17.96 -18.37 -8.64
CA ASN A 200 -18.48 -18.43 -10.01
C ASN A 200 -17.42 -18.56 -11.10
N VAL A 201 -16.13 -18.33 -10.83
CA VAL A 201 -15.05 -18.45 -11.82
C VAL A 201 -13.75 -18.95 -11.17
N PRO A 202 -13.29 -20.18 -11.47
CA PRO A 202 -12.08 -20.74 -10.85
C PRO A 202 -10.79 -19.95 -11.08
N GLN A 203 -10.72 -19.14 -12.15
CA GLN A 203 -9.57 -18.27 -12.42
C GLN A 203 -9.53 -17.09 -11.47
N ASP A 204 -10.67 -16.58 -11.05
CA ASP A 204 -10.78 -15.45 -10.13
C ASP A 204 -10.36 -15.88 -8.73
N GLU A 205 -10.66 -17.11 -8.31
CA GLU A 205 -10.22 -17.67 -7.03
C GLU A 205 -8.69 -17.69 -6.88
N ALA A 206 -7.97 -18.10 -7.93
CA ALA A 206 -6.50 -18.12 -7.91
C ALA A 206 -5.89 -16.70 -7.82
N ILE A 207 -6.51 -15.71 -8.47
CA ILE A 207 -6.09 -14.30 -8.41
C ILE A 207 -6.33 -13.75 -6.99
N ILE A 208 -7.48 -14.06 -6.39
CA ILE A 208 -7.84 -13.62 -5.05
C ILE A 208 -6.90 -14.24 -4.00
N ASP A 209 -6.63 -15.52 -4.10
CA ASP A 209 -5.68 -16.20 -3.22
C ASP A 209 -4.27 -15.59 -3.33
N ALA A 210 -3.80 -15.31 -4.55
CA ALA A 210 -2.53 -14.63 -4.77
C ALA A 210 -2.53 -13.21 -4.18
N PHE A 211 -3.62 -12.45 -4.37
CA PHE A 211 -3.79 -11.12 -3.79
C PHE A 211 -3.72 -11.14 -2.26
N LEU A 212 -4.43 -12.06 -1.61
CA LEU A 212 -4.39 -12.21 -0.16
C LEU A 212 -2.98 -12.52 0.34
N ARG A 213 -2.28 -13.47 -0.29
CA ARG A 213 -0.92 -13.84 0.14
C ARG A 213 0.12 -12.76 -0.08
N ILE A 214 0.02 -12.02 -1.20
CA ILE A 214 1.06 -11.08 -1.60
C ILE A 214 0.78 -9.70 -1.03
N THR A 215 -0.46 -9.23 -1.09
CA THR A 215 -0.84 -7.85 -0.77
C THR A 215 -1.37 -7.70 0.65
N LEU A 216 -2.11 -8.70 1.16
CA LEU A 216 -2.73 -8.69 2.48
C LEU A 216 -2.35 -9.91 3.34
N PRO A 217 -1.06 -10.20 3.54
CA PRO A 217 -0.61 -11.42 4.24
C PRO A 217 -1.04 -11.47 5.72
N THR A 218 -1.46 -10.37 6.31
CA THR A 218 -1.95 -10.28 7.70
C THR A 218 -3.45 -10.46 7.82
N SER A 219 -4.16 -10.65 6.70
CA SER A 219 -5.61 -10.80 6.74
C SER A 219 -5.99 -12.10 7.47
N SER A 220 -7.01 -12.02 8.34
CA SER A 220 -7.55 -13.17 9.09
C SER A 220 -8.23 -14.23 8.21
N TYR A 221 -8.19 -14.07 6.89
CA TYR A 221 -8.59 -15.07 5.91
C TYR A 221 -7.61 -16.23 5.75
N TYR A 222 -6.36 -16.02 6.16
CA TYR A 222 -5.43 -17.13 6.30
C TYR A 222 -5.87 -17.98 7.50
N ASP A 223 -6.02 -19.28 7.27
CA ASP A 223 -6.41 -20.31 8.23
C ASP A 223 -5.88 -19.99 9.65
N PRO A 224 -6.77 -19.83 10.67
CA PRO A 224 -6.35 -19.58 12.04
C PRO A 224 -5.39 -20.63 12.61
N GLY A 225 -5.28 -21.83 11.97
CA GLY A 225 -4.33 -22.88 12.31
C GLY A 225 -2.93 -22.69 11.69
N MET A 226 -2.78 -21.81 10.71
CA MET A 226 -1.52 -21.51 10.05
C MET A 226 -0.95 -20.19 10.55
N PHE A 227 -0.74 -20.06 11.85
CA PHE A 227 0.19 -19.07 12.40
C PHE A 227 1.60 -19.46 11.95
N SER A 228 1.93 -19.18 10.69
CA SER A 228 3.30 -19.28 10.26
C SER A 228 4.08 -18.13 10.89
N ALA A 229 5.26 -18.43 11.41
CA ALA A 229 6.21 -17.49 12.00
C ALA A 229 6.71 -16.41 10.99
N ASP A 230 6.21 -16.42 9.77
CA ASP A 230 6.53 -15.53 8.66
C ASP A 230 5.50 -14.41 8.42
N ILE A 231 4.56 -14.18 9.34
CA ILE A 231 3.77 -12.94 9.31
C ILE A 231 4.78 -11.84 9.64
N GLY A 232 5.19 -11.11 8.62
CA GLY A 232 6.13 -9.99 8.71
C GLY A 232 5.72 -9.08 9.88
N ARG A 233 6.68 -8.61 10.64
CA ARG A 233 6.40 -7.72 11.76
C ARG A 233 5.61 -6.53 11.24
N PRO A 234 4.55 -6.08 11.92
CA PRO A 234 3.74 -4.92 11.47
C PRO A 234 4.61 -3.71 11.09
N ASP A 235 5.72 -3.51 11.81
CA ASP A 235 6.69 -2.46 11.53
C ASP A 235 7.38 -2.61 10.15
N GLU A 236 7.57 -3.82 9.64
CA GLU A 236 8.14 -4.04 8.31
C GLU A 236 7.18 -3.61 7.20
N TYR A 237 5.88 -3.91 7.34
CA TYR A 237 4.88 -3.46 6.38
C TYR A 237 4.76 -1.94 6.35
N LEU A 238 4.80 -1.29 7.51
CA LEU A 238 4.80 0.17 7.61
C LEU A 238 6.03 0.77 6.90
N ARG A 239 7.23 0.26 7.15
CA ARG A 239 8.48 0.74 6.53
C ARG A 239 8.48 0.56 5.01
N LYS A 240 7.96 -0.55 4.53
CA LYS A 240 7.82 -0.83 3.10
C LYS A 240 6.60 -0.15 2.48
N ARG A 241 5.82 0.61 3.26
CA ARG A 241 4.57 1.25 2.80
C ARG A 241 3.59 0.27 2.19
N ARG A 242 3.51 -0.95 2.75
CA ARG A 242 2.61 -2.00 2.29
C ARG A 242 1.19 -1.77 2.82
N VAL A 243 0.20 -2.00 1.98
CA VAL A 243 -1.22 -1.86 2.36
C VAL A 243 -1.70 -2.94 3.35
N ALA A 244 -0.88 -3.94 3.63
CA ALA A 244 -1.07 -4.86 4.75
C ALA A 244 -1.06 -4.13 6.11
N TYR A 245 -0.46 -2.94 6.19
CA TYR A 245 -0.59 -2.02 7.32
C TYR A 245 -1.82 -1.13 7.12
N SER A 246 -2.75 -1.14 8.07
CA SER A 246 -4.08 -0.52 7.92
C SER A 246 -4.05 0.97 7.56
N GLU A 247 -3.11 1.74 8.14
CA GLU A 247 -3.01 3.17 7.85
C GLU A 247 -2.53 3.44 6.41
N VAL A 248 -1.67 2.57 5.86
CA VAL A 248 -1.25 2.64 4.45
C VAL A 248 -2.42 2.30 3.52
N MET A 249 -3.26 1.32 3.90
CA MET A 249 -4.49 1.02 3.16
C MET A 249 -5.44 2.23 3.16
N LYS A 250 -5.58 2.95 4.28
CA LYS A 250 -6.39 4.18 4.34
C LYS A 250 -5.85 5.25 3.37
N VAL A 251 -4.53 5.41 3.26
CA VAL A 251 -3.95 6.35 2.28
C VAL A 251 -4.40 6.01 0.86
N TYR A 252 -4.36 4.73 0.49
CA TYR A 252 -4.83 4.32 -0.84
C TYR A 252 -6.31 4.65 -1.06
N LEU A 253 -7.16 4.40 -0.06
CA LEU A 253 -8.62 4.56 -0.19
C LEU A 253 -9.07 6.01 -0.12
N GLU A 254 -8.51 6.79 0.79
CA GLU A 254 -8.94 8.14 1.10
C GLU A 254 -8.12 9.21 0.37
N GLN A 255 -6.95 8.83 -0.16
CA GLN A 255 -5.96 9.73 -0.79
C GLN A 255 -5.56 10.89 0.13
N VAL A 256 -5.55 10.64 1.43
CA VAL A 256 -5.15 11.58 2.49
C VAL A 256 -4.08 10.90 3.32
N LEU A 257 -3.00 11.62 3.61
CA LEU A 257 -1.93 11.11 4.47
C LEU A 257 -2.32 11.32 5.94
N PRO A 258 -2.50 10.26 6.74
CA PRO A 258 -2.80 10.37 8.16
C PRO A 258 -1.62 10.94 8.95
N ASP A 259 -1.91 11.66 10.05
CA ASP A 259 -0.88 12.25 10.91
C ASP A 259 0.15 11.21 11.39
N GLN A 260 -0.30 9.99 11.69
CA GLN A 260 0.58 8.87 12.07
C GLN A 260 1.61 8.52 11.00
N LEU A 261 1.26 8.58 9.71
CA LEU A 261 2.22 8.33 8.63
C LEU A 261 3.13 9.52 8.37
N ILE A 262 2.68 10.73 8.66
CA ILE A 262 3.53 11.94 8.65
C ILE A 262 4.58 11.82 9.75
N ALA A 263 4.18 11.48 10.98
CA ALA A 263 5.08 11.25 12.10
C ALA A 263 6.10 10.15 11.78
N PHE A 264 5.65 9.04 11.21
CA PHE A 264 6.55 7.96 10.80
C PHE A 264 7.52 8.39 9.69
N ALA A 265 7.10 9.17 8.71
CA ALA A 265 7.99 9.70 7.66
C ALA A 265 9.04 10.66 8.25
N ASN A 266 8.66 11.47 9.22
CA ASN A 266 9.58 12.31 9.99
C ASN A 266 10.59 11.47 10.79
N ALA A 267 10.12 10.42 11.47
CA ALA A 267 10.99 9.50 12.21
C ALA A 267 11.97 8.76 11.27
N GLU A 268 11.54 8.30 10.11
CA GLU A 268 12.38 7.65 9.11
C GLU A 268 13.49 8.60 8.61
N ARG A 269 13.15 9.86 8.32
CA ARG A 269 14.12 10.89 7.92
C ARG A 269 15.14 11.18 9.03
N ILE A 270 14.68 11.29 10.27
CA ILE A 270 15.54 11.48 11.44
C ILE A 270 16.46 10.29 11.64
N TYR A 271 15.93 9.07 11.52
CA TYR A 271 16.73 7.85 11.63
C TYR A 271 17.91 7.84 10.65
N GLN A 272 17.70 8.28 9.40
CA GLN A 272 18.76 8.36 8.39
C GLN A 272 19.87 9.34 8.75
N LEU A 273 19.61 10.30 9.65
CA LEU A 273 20.58 11.32 10.07
C LEU A 273 21.25 11.02 11.41
N THR A 274 20.92 9.89 12.04
CA THR A 274 21.39 9.60 13.42
C THR A 274 22.91 9.51 13.56
N ASP A 275 23.63 9.16 12.50
CA ASP A 275 25.10 9.12 12.52
C ASP A 275 25.75 10.51 12.39
N ASP A 276 25.01 11.54 11.96
CA ASP A 276 25.45 12.93 11.92
C ASP A 276 24.76 13.74 13.03
N SER A 277 25.44 13.92 14.15
CA SER A 277 24.87 14.63 15.32
C SER A 277 24.41 16.07 15.04
N THR A 278 25.03 16.76 14.07
CA THR A 278 24.67 18.15 13.73
C THR A 278 23.41 18.18 12.87
N ALA A 279 23.35 17.35 11.85
CA ALA A 279 22.16 17.21 11.00
C ALA A 279 20.95 16.69 11.80
N LEU A 280 21.17 15.71 12.67
CA LEU A 280 20.17 15.16 13.57
C LEU A 280 19.58 16.26 14.49
N ALA A 281 20.43 17.01 15.18
CA ALA A 281 19.98 18.06 16.09
C ALA A 281 19.19 19.15 15.33
N HIS A 282 19.59 19.53 14.15
CA HIS A 282 18.87 20.50 13.32
C HIS A 282 17.47 20.00 12.98
N GLU A 283 17.35 18.80 12.43
CA GLU A 283 16.06 18.21 12.02
C GLU A 283 15.16 17.92 13.23
N PHE A 284 15.73 17.41 14.35
CA PHE A 284 14.98 17.12 15.55
C PHE A 284 14.38 18.38 16.20
N ASN A 285 15.12 19.49 16.16
CA ASN A 285 14.63 20.79 16.66
C ASN A 285 13.58 21.45 15.75
N ALA A 286 13.51 21.06 14.48
CA ALA A 286 12.52 21.55 13.53
C ALA A 286 11.13 20.89 13.68
N ILE A 287 11.03 19.77 14.42
CA ILE A 287 9.76 19.11 14.67
C ILE A 287 8.89 19.98 15.56
N ALA A 288 7.61 20.09 15.23
CA ALA A 288 6.63 20.79 16.07
C ALA A 288 6.40 20.04 17.40
N ASP A 289 6.11 20.77 18.49
CA ASP A 289 6.01 20.17 19.81
C ASP A 289 4.82 19.19 19.94
N ASP A 290 3.76 19.41 19.17
CA ASP A 290 2.58 18.54 19.11
C ASP A 290 2.80 17.26 18.30
N GLU A 291 3.79 17.22 17.40
CA GLU A 291 4.17 16.02 16.62
C GLU A 291 5.30 15.22 17.30
N LEU A 292 5.98 15.82 18.26
CA LEU A 292 7.24 15.30 18.81
C LEU A 292 7.08 13.93 19.49
N GLU A 293 5.98 13.71 20.23
CA GLU A 293 5.71 12.44 20.92
C GLU A 293 5.56 11.30 19.91
N ASP A 294 4.78 11.51 18.85
CA ASP A 294 4.53 10.51 17.83
C ASP A 294 5.80 10.16 17.04
N VAL A 295 6.59 11.19 16.70
CA VAL A 295 7.89 10.99 16.01
C VAL A 295 8.86 10.18 16.90
N ILE A 296 8.97 10.50 18.20
CA ILE A 296 9.81 9.74 19.12
C ILE A 296 9.32 8.29 19.26
N SER A 297 8.02 8.10 19.38
CA SER A 297 7.42 6.77 19.42
C SER A 297 7.81 5.92 18.20
N ASP A 298 7.75 6.52 17.01
CA ASP A 298 8.11 5.86 15.76
C ASP A 298 9.62 5.62 15.60
N LEU A 299 10.49 6.46 16.20
CA LEU A 299 11.93 6.19 16.29
C LEU A 299 12.23 4.87 17.05
N GLY A 300 11.39 4.49 17.99
CA GLY A 300 11.46 3.19 18.68
C GLY A 300 11.26 1.97 17.76
N ARG A 301 10.70 2.15 16.56
CA ARG A 301 10.54 1.07 15.56
C ARG A 301 11.87 0.70 14.89
N PHE A 302 12.87 1.57 14.96
CA PHE A 302 14.22 1.36 14.43
C PHE A 302 15.21 0.85 15.50
N ALA A 303 14.74 0.50 16.72
CA ALA A 303 15.59 0.19 17.88
C ALA A 303 16.71 -0.83 17.61
N GLY A 304 16.51 -1.81 16.70
CA GLY A 304 17.48 -2.83 16.38
C GLY A 304 18.49 -2.46 15.29
N GLU A 305 18.38 -1.27 14.70
CA GLU A 305 19.12 -0.89 13.49
C GLU A 305 20.07 0.29 13.70
N TYR A 306 20.03 0.91 14.88
CA TYR A 306 20.96 2.01 15.20
C TYR A 306 22.39 1.51 15.25
N SER A 307 23.31 2.26 14.63
CA SER A 307 24.72 2.19 14.93
C SER A 307 24.97 2.66 16.37
N GLU A 308 26.15 2.37 16.95
CA GLU A 308 26.52 2.87 18.27
C GLU A 308 26.49 4.42 18.32
N ALA A 309 27.03 5.07 17.30
CA ALA A 309 27.03 6.53 17.20
C ALA A 309 25.59 7.07 17.05
N GLY A 310 24.79 6.44 16.19
CA GLY A 310 23.38 6.81 15.98
C GLY A 310 22.53 6.67 17.23
N LEU A 311 22.71 5.57 17.98
CA LEU A 311 22.05 5.34 19.25
C LEU A 311 22.39 6.43 20.27
N ILE A 312 23.67 6.76 20.43
CA ILE A 312 24.12 7.81 21.35
C ILE A 312 23.51 9.15 20.95
N ASN A 313 23.58 9.51 19.67
CA ASN A 313 23.08 10.79 19.17
C ASN A 313 21.57 10.92 19.37
N VAL A 314 20.78 9.90 18.96
CA VAL A 314 19.32 9.94 19.06
C VAL A 314 18.85 9.98 20.51
N THR A 315 19.51 9.23 21.41
CA THR A 315 19.19 9.23 22.84
C THR A 315 19.43 10.61 23.47
N VAL A 316 20.52 11.29 23.09
CA VAL A 316 20.81 12.65 23.56
C VAL A 316 19.73 13.64 23.11
N GLU A 317 19.29 13.59 21.86
CA GLU A 317 18.24 14.47 21.33
C GLU A 317 16.87 14.19 21.96
N ILE A 318 16.49 12.92 22.09
CA ILE A 318 15.23 12.53 22.75
C ILE A 318 15.19 13.03 24.21
N LEU A 319 16.25 12.79 24.98
CA LEU A 319 16.33 13.26 26.36
C LEU A 319 16.37 14.79 26.47
N GLY A 320 17.02 15.46 25.51
CA GLY A 320 17.06 16.91 25.43
C GLY A 320 15.68 17.54 25.15
N ALA A 321 14.86 16.82 24.40
CA ALA A 321 13.53 17.29 23.98
C ALA A 321 12.42 17.04 25.03
N MET A 322 12.69 16.36 26.14
CA MET A 322 11.66 16.01 27.14
C MET A 322 10.93 17.22 27.74
N THR A 323 11.53 18.40 27.72
CA THR A 323 10.90 19.64 28.20
C THR A 323 9.89 20.23 27.20
N ARG A 324 9.96 19.83 25.94
CA ARG A 324 9.07 20.24 24.84
C ARG A 324 7.81 19.39 24.78
N LEU A 325 7.82 18.21 25.41
CA LEU A 325 6.68 17.29 25.35
C LEU A 325 5.45 17.90 26.04
N PRO A 326 4.26 17.72 25.44
CA PRO A 326 3.03 18.22 26.04
C PRO A 326 2.80 17.58 27.41
N ARG A 327 2.35 18.39 28.37
CA ARG A 327 1.86 17.90 29.66
C ARG A 327 0.41 17.50 29.43
N HIS A 328 0.11 16.21 29.44
CA HIS A 328 -1.28 15.77 29.46
C HIS A 328 -1.93 16.21 30.77
N ASP A 329 -3.10 16.83 30.63
CA ASP A 329 -3.88 17.32 31.80
C ASP A 329 -4.25 16.08 32.65
N ASP A 330 -4.08 16.17 33.98
CA ASP A 330 -4.20 15.09 35.00
C ASP A 330 -5.55 14.31 35.00
N ARG A 331 -6.40 14.51 34.02
CA ARG A 331 -7.77 13.97 33.98
C ARG A 331 -7.96 12.66 33.28
N SER A 332 -6.95 12.16 32.58
CA SER A 332 -7.05 10.88 31.87
C SER A 332 -6.27 9.76 32.56
N VAL A 333 -6.98 9.02 33.39
CA VAL A 333 -6.44 7.84 34.13
C VAL A 333 -5.95 6.72 33.19
N PHE A 334 -6.27 6.79 31.90
CA PHE A 334 -6.00 5.72 30.92
C PHE A 334 -4.95 6.07 29.86
N MET A 335 -4.46 7.30 29.79
CA MET A 335 -3.38 7.66 28.86
C MET A 335 -2.06 7.79 29.62
N PRO A 336 -1.01 7.03 29.26
CA PRO A 336 0.31 7.23 29.83
C PRO A 336 0.80 8.65 29.49
N GLU A 337 1.51 9.28 30.44
CA GLU A 337 2.15 10.56 30.16
C GLU A 337 3.13 10.44 28.98
N ALA A 338 3.23 11.47 28.15
CA ALA A 338 4.17 11.53 27.02
C ALA A 338 5.62 11.19 27.41
N ARG A 339 6.02 11.58 28.63
CA ARG A 339 7.33 11.22 29.20
C ARG A 339 7.52 9.72 29.40
N PHE A 340 6.45 9.01 29.79
CA PHE A 340 6.51 7.55 29.95
C PHE A 340 6.72 6.86 28.60
N ASN A 341 6.02 7.32 27.56
CA ASN A 341 6.19 6.80 26.21
C ASN A 341 7.63 7.01 25.71
N VAL A 342 8.19 8.20 25.95
CA VAL A 342 9.57 8.53 25.56
C VAL A 342 10.61 7.70 26.30
N THR A 343 10.44 7.51 27.62
CA THR A 343 11.36 6.65 28.40
C THR A 343 11.27 5.20 27.95
N TYR A 344 10.10 4.70 27.58
CA TYR A 344 9.92 3.38 27.01
C TYR A 344 10.64 3.22 25.67
N VAL A 345 10.66 4.25 24.82
CA VAL A 345 11.40 4.22 23.54
C VAL A 345 12.91 4.10 23.77
N ILE A 346 13.45 4.89 24.70
CA ILE A 346 14.87 4.82 25.04
C ILE A 346 15.23 3.44 25.63
N ASP A 347 14.39 2.91 26.54
CA ASP A 347 14.56 1.55 27.09
C ASP A 347 14.62 0.51 25.98
N LYS A 348 13.68 0.56 25.05
CA LYS A 348 13.61 -0.34 23.89
C LYS A 348 14.88 -0.25 23.02
N ILE A 349 15.37 0.96 22.76
CA ILE A 349 16.60 1.18 21.96
C ILE A 349 17.82 0.59 22.67
N LEU A 350 18.01 0.87 23.96
CA LEU A 350 19.14 0.38 24.74
C LEU A 350 19.08 -1.15 24.97
N GLU A 351 17.88 -1.69 25.25
CA GLU A 351 17.67 -3.14 25.39
C GLU A 351 18.00 -3.89 24.10
N GLN A 352 17.56 -3.37 22.95
CA GLN A 352 17.86 -3.99 21.67
C GLN A 352 19.35 -3.90 21.32
N TYR A 353 20.01 -2.79 21.65
CA TYR A 353 21.44 -2.63 21.50
C TYR A 353 22.20 -3.66 22.35
N GLN A 354 21.79 -3.86 23.62
CA GLN A 354 22.35 -4.89 24.50
C GLN A 354 22.18 -6.31 23.93
N ARG A 355 20.97 -6.63 23.42
CA ARG A 355 20.68 -7.93 22.79
C ARG A 355 21.54 -8.20 21.56
N ASN A 356 21.92 -7.16 20.84
CA ASN A 356 22.82 -7.23 19.69
C ASN A 356 24.31 -7.30 20.10
N GLY A 357 24.61 -7.39 21.40
CA GLY A 357 25.99 -7.48 21.93
C GLY A 357 26.65 -6.13 22.19
N GLY A 358 25.91 -5.05 22.15
CA GLY A 358 26.42 -3.70 22.43
C GLY A 358 26.72 -3.49 23.93
N ALA A 359 27.71 -2.65 24.22
CA ALA A 359 28.12 -2.28 25.57
C ALA A 359 27.33 -1.07 26.08
N VAL A 360 26.20 -1.30 26.75
CA VAL A 360 25.31 -0.23 27.20
C VAL A 360 26.01 0.74 28.16
N GLU A 361 26.87 0.27 29.08
CA GLU A 361 27.60 1.13 30.01
C GLU A 361 28.52 2.12 29.26
N ALA A 362 29.20 1.67 28.22
CA ALA A 362 30.05 2.54 27.38
C ALA A 362 29.21 3.58 26.61
N ALA A 363 28.05 3.18 26.11
CA ALA A 363 27.12 4.11 25.44
C ALA A 363 26.61 5.18 26.43
N VAL A 364 26.25 4.79 27.65
CA VAL A 364 25.82 5.72 28.72
C VAL A 364 26.93 6.69 29.12
N ASP A 365 28.17 6.21 29.23
CA ASP A 365 29.34 7.07 29.50
C ASP A 365 29.54 8.13 28.39
N ALA A 366 29.18 7.81 27.16
CA ALA A 366 29.22 8.76 26.03
C ALA A 366 28.02 9.71 25.99
N ILE A 367 26.83 9.29 26.48
CA ILE A 367 25.61 10.08 26.48
C ILE A 367 25.61 11.13 27.61
N ILE A 368 25.92 10.73 28.85
CA ILE A 368 25.78 11.59 30.05
C ILE A 368 26.50 12.95 29.91
N PRO A 369 27.76 13.03 29.44
CA PRO A 369 28.46 14.31 29.30
C PRO A 369 27.79 15.27 28.30
N ARG A 370 27.03 14.74 27.33
CA ARG A 370 26.35 15.52 26.29
C ARG A 370 24.99 16.06 26.74
N LEU A 371 24.41 15.49 27.80
CA LEU A 371 23.13 15.97 28.36
C LEU A 371 23.34 17.28 29.10
N ARG A 372 22.66 18.34 28.61
CA ARG A 372 22.73 19.68 29.18
C ARG A 372 21.82 19.83 30.42
N SER A 373 20.69 19.14 30.44
CA SER A 373 19.71 19.21 31.51
C SER A 373 20.01 18.18 32.62
N ILE A 374 19.92 18.62 33.87
CA ILE A 374 20.03 17.73 35.02
C ILE A 374 18.86 16.76 35.07
N SER A 375 17.65 17.20 34.71
CA SER A 375 16.49 16.32 34.63
C SER A 375 16.67 15.21 33.57
N ALA A 376 17.26 15.51 32.43
CA ALA A 376 17.55 14.53 31.40
C ALA A 376 18.57 13.46 31.89
N ARG A 377 19.57 13.89 32.67
CA ARG A 377 20.53 12.94 33.30
C ARG A 377 19.83 12.06 34.34
N LEU A 378 18.97 12.64 35.18
CA LEU A 378 18.21 11.86 36.16
C LEU A 378 17.32 10.83 35.48
N GLU A 379 16.58 11.23 34.45
CA GLU A 379 15.70 10.33 33.68
C GLU A 379 16.49 9.14 33.10
N LEU A 380 17.66 9.38 32.51
CA LEU A 380 18.52 8.31 32.00
C LEU A 380 18.98 7.38 33.13
N ILE A 381 19.45 7.91 34.25
CA ILE A 381 19.91 7.14 35.42
C ILE A 381 18.79 6.27 35.97
N LEU A 382 17.59 6.82 36.11
CA LEU A 382 16.42 6.08 36.59
C LEU A 382 16.00 4.97 35.60
N LEU A 383 16.11 5.24 34.31
CA LEU A 383 15.73 4.30 33.25
C LEU A 383 16.65 3.06 33.25
N ILE A 384 17.99 3.28 33.28
CA ILE A 384 18.98 2.22 33.20
C ILE A 384 19.27 1.54 34.54
N GLY A 385 18.79 2.14 35.63
CA GLY A 385 19.05 1.71 37.00
C GLY A 385 18.47 0.33 37.31
N TYR A 386 19.00 -0.26 38.38
CA TYR A 386 18.56 -1.54 38.87
C TYR A 386 17.23 -1.45 39.60
N VAL A 387 16.24 -2.23 39.17
CA VAL A 387 14.98 -2.44 39.89
C VAL A 387 14.96 -3.86 40.44
N PRO A 388 15.09 -4.08 41.77
CA PRO A 388 15.30 -5.41 42.35
C PRO A 388 14.25 -6.45 41.98
N ASP A 389 12.97 -6.04 41.83
CA ASP A 389 11.85 -6.93 41.71
C ASP A 389 11.44 -7.25 40.23
N THR A 390 11.96 -6.53 39.24
CA THR A 390 11.55 -6.70 37.84
C THR A 390 12.52 -7.52 36.99
N GLY A 391 13.74 -7.78 37.47
CA GLY A 391 14.76 -8.55 36.77
C GLY A 391 15.37 -7.87 35.53
N ARG A 392 14.92 -6.68 35.16
CA ARG A 392 15.47 -5.89 34.06
C ARG A 392 16.77 -5.22 34.47
N ARG A 393 17.87 -5.57 33.78
CA ARG A 393 19.22 -5.03 34.01
C ARG A 393 19.79 -4.57 32.68
N LEU A 394 19.79 -3.25 32.43
CA LEU A 394 20.50 -2.69 31.28
C LEU A 394 22.00 -2.48 31.62
N VAL A 395 22.32 -2.26 32.89
CA VAL A 395 23.68 -2.05 33.38
C VAL A 395 23.91 -2.86 34.68
N SER A 396 25.17 -3.01 35.09
CA SER A 396 25.52 -3.64 36.36
C SER A 396 25.08 -2.80 37.55
N GLU A 397 24.83 -3.46 38.69
CA GLU A 397 24.43 -2.79 39.94
C GLU A 397 25.51 -1.80 40.40
N ALA A 398 26.77 -2.19 40.33
CA ALA A 398 27.90 -1.35 40.70
C ALA A 398 27.97 -0.08 39.85
N TYR A 399 27.74 -0.20 38.54
CA TYR A 399 27.72 0.93 37.61
C TYR A 399 26.54 1.87 37.92
N ALA A 400 25.34 1.33 38.14
CA ALA A 400 24.17 2.13 38.50
C ALA A 400 24.37 2.94 39.79
N GLN A 401 24.96 2.31 40.82
CA GLN A 401 25.30 3.00 42.08
C GLN A 401 26.34 4.10 41.87
N GLN A 402 27.37 3.84 41.09
CA GLN A 402 28.39 4.84 40.77
C GLN A 402 27.77 6.07 40.07
N LEU A 403 26.87 5.86 39.11
CA LEU A 403 26.20 6.95 38.43
C LEU A 403 25.28 7.76 39.34
N GLN A 404 24.58 7.10 40.23
CA GLN A 404 23.73 7.77 41.20
C GLN A 404 24.57 8.65 42.16
N GLU A 405 25.67 8.13 42.70
CA GLU A 405 26.58 8.89 43.54
C GLU A 405 27.16 10.12 42.81
N GLN A 406 27.58 9.96 41.56
CA GLN A 406 28.09 11.08 40.74
C GLN A 406 27.01 12.14 40.51
N TYR A 407 25.76 11.73 40.28
CA TYR A 407 24.64 12.62 40.08
C TYR A 407 24.34 13.41 41.38
N GLU A 408 24.26 12.75 42.54
CA GLU A 408 24.02 13.35 43.82
C GLU A 408 25.12 14.38 44.20
N GLN A 409 26.38 14.05 43.96
CA GLN A 409 27.52 14.96 44.12
C GLN A 409 27.43 16.19 43.22
N GLY A 410 27.03 15.96 41.94
CA GLY A 410 26.84 17.03 40.97
C GLY A 410 25.73 18.00 41.36
N VAL A 411 24.61 17.48 41.88
CA VAL A 411 23.49 18.29 42.36
C VAL A 411 23.86 19.07 43.64
N ALA A 412 24.56 18.41 44.55
CA ALA A 412 24.99 19.06 45.80
C ALA A 412 26.02 20.20 45.60
N ALA A 413 26.75 20.16 44.49
CA ALA A 413 27.73 21.19 44.13
C ALA A 413 27.11 22.42 43.44
N MET A 414 25.81 22.41 43.17
CA MET A 414 25.14 23.54 42.52
C MET A 414 24.83 24.66 43.48
N PRO A 415 25.04 25.92 43.07
CA PRO A 415 24.62 27.04 43.89
C PRO A 415 23.10 27.02 44.08
N ILE A 416 22.64 27.11 45.29
CA ILE A 416 21.25 27.32 45.65
C ILE A 416 20.97 28.79 45.33
N GLU A 417 20.28 29.07 44.22
CA GLU A 417 19.72 30.42 43.95
C GLU A 417 18.39 30.63 44.67
#